data_bb60c5636257894d273ba6dd4ba573af
#
_entry.id   bb60c5636257894d273ba6dd4ba573af
#
_cell.length_a   1.000
_cell.length_b   1.000
_cell.length_c   1.000
_cell.angle_alpha   90.00
_cell.angle_beta   90.00
_cell.angle_gamma   90.00
#
_symmetry.space_group_name_H-M   'P 1'
#
loop_
_entity.id
_entity.type
_entity.pdbx_description
1 polymer ?
#
loop_
_entity_poly.entity_id
_entity_poly.type
_entity_poly.pdbx_seq_one_letter_code
_entity_poly.pdbx_strand_id
1 'polypeptide(L)'
;GPVPPAVPVAGEGESCAALCGHFWVLQLENGHRFSTDDALTAWYGTSWAPTVKTGLDLGSGIGTVGMICAWRCPGARFVTVEAQAESVALARRSAAANGLLDRYEIRQGDFREPGVIREEERFDLVTGSPPYWPETDGIVSEHPQKRACRFEVRGSVVDYCLTAAKHLATGGLFACVFPHAPHQLERVQRGAREAGLVIVRQRPVLFREGDEPLIAVFAMMRAADLPEWFRGQTWHEPPLIVRTKAGGYHPEYS
;
A
#
# COMPACT_ATOMS: atom_id res chain seq x y z
N GLY A 1 -20.83 -7.27 -0.32
CA GLY A 1 -19.88 -8.04 -1.10
C GLY A 1 -20.10 -9.53 -0.95
N PRO A 2 -19.52 -10.37 -1.79
CA PRO A 2 -19.66 -11.80 -1.65
C PRO A 2 -19.10 -12.26 -0.29
N VAL A 3 -19.84 -13.14 0.37
CA VAL A 3 -19.39 -13.76 1.62
C VAL A 3 -18.21 -14.68 1.30
N PRO A 4 -17.09 -14.60 1.99
CA PRO A 4 -15.97 -15.50 1.74
C PRO A 4 -16.36 -16.94 2.02
N PRO A 5 -15.83 -17.89 1.27
CA PRO A 5 -16.22 -19.30 1.38
C PRO A 5 -15.87 -19.93 2.73
N ALA A 6 -14.82 -19.48 3.40
CA ALA A 6 -14.44 -19.96 4.72
C ALA A 6 -13.47 -19.02 5.42
N VAL A 7 -13.44 -19.06 6.76
CA VAL A 7 -12.35 -18.44 7.53
C VAL A 7 -11.09 -19.30 7.35
N PRO A 8 -9.93 -18.73 6.96
CA PRO A 8 -8.72 -19.51 6.77
C PRO A 8 -8.22 -20.08 8.09
N VAL A 9 -7.74 -21.33 8.04
CA VAL A 9 -7.15 -21.98 9.21
C VAL A 9 -5.69 -21.53 9.32
N ALA A 10 -5.35 -20.92 10.46
CA ALA A 10 -3.96 -20.57 10.78
C ALA A 10 -3.15 -21.85 11.08
N GLY A 11 -1.92 -21.89 10.59
CA GLY A 11 -0.94 -22.90 10.92
C GLY A 11 -0.22 -22.63 12.24
N GLU A 12 0.76 -23.47 12.59
CA GLU A 12 1.60 -23.24 13.76
C GLU A 12 2.41 -21.94 13.61
N GLY A 13 2.42 -21.09 14.64
CA GLY A 13 3.06 -19.78 14.63
C GLY A 13 2.36 -18.71 13.78
N GLU A 14 1.16 -19.02 13.27
CA GLU A 14 0.34 -18.09 12.50
C GLU A 14 -0.89 -17.66 13.29
N SER A 15 -1.45 -16.51 12.91
CA SER A 15 -2.77 -16.06 13.37
C SER A 15 -3.64 -15.65 12.19
N CYS A 16 -4.95 -15.74 12.39
CA CYS A 16 -5.95 -15.25 11.44
C CYS A 16 -6.64 -14.01 12.04
N ALA A 17 -6.76 -12.95 11.26
CA ALA A 17 -7.42 -11.72 11.69
C ALA A 17 -8.43 -11.24 10.63
N ALA A 18 -9.49 -10.57 11.10
CA ALA A 18 -10.39 -9.85 10.20
C ALA A 18 -9.63 -8.68 9.55
N LEU A 19 -9.77 -8.55 8.24
CA LEU A 19 -9.07 -7.52 7.46
C LEU A 19 -10.00 -6.34 7.15
N CYS A 20 -11.04 -6.57 6.37
CA CYS A 20 -12.07 -5.59 6.05
C CYS A 20 -13.35 -6.30 5.60
N GLY A 21 -14.51 -5.77 5.96
CA GLY A 21 -15.78 -6.39 5.63
C GLY A 21 -15.82 -7.86 6.02
N HIS A 22 -15.84 -8.76 5.05
CA HIS A 22 -15.82 -10.20 5.25
C HIS A 22 -14.47 -10.87 5.02
N PHE A 23 -13.44 -10.09 4.69
CA PHE A 23 -12.13 -10.63 4.35
C PHE A 23 -11.30 -10.92 5.59
N TRP A 24 -10.50 -11.98 5.47
CA TRP A 24 -9.57 -12.45 6.49
C TRP A 24 -8.14 -12.41 5.98
N VAL A 25 -7.19 -12.28 6.88
CA VAL A 25 -5.76 -12.33 6.57
C VAL A 25 -5.03 -13.27 7.52
N LEU A 26 -4.17 -14.11 6.95
CA LEU A 26 -3.20 -14.92 7.68
C LEU A 26 -1.91 -14.12 7.86
N GLN A 27 -1.33 -14.18 9.04
CA GLN A 27 -0.10 -13.48 9.38
C GLN A 27 0.68 -14.26 10.43
N LEU A 28 1.99 -14.08 10.48
CA LEU A 28 2.82 -14.69 11.51
C LEU A 28 2.57 -14.01 12.87
N GLU A 29 2.54 -14.77 13.94
CA GLU A 29 2.41 -14.23 15.31
C GLU A 29 3.60 -13.32 15.65
N ASN A 30 4.81 -13.72 15.30
CA ASN A 30 6.04 -12.98 15.55
C ASN A 30 6.56 -12.20 14.33
N GLY A 31 5.85 -12.27 13.17
CA GLY A 31 6.21 -11.62 11.92
C GLY A 31 5.66 -10.20 11.78
N HIS A 32 5.69 -9.71 10.53
CA HIS A 32 5.02 -8.47 10.16
C HIS A 32 3.51 -8.68 10.20
N ARG A 33 2.82 -7.76 10.84
CA ARG A 33 1.35 -7.75 10.92
C ARG A 33 0.83 -6.55 10.16
N PHE A 34 -0.36 -6.70 9.56
CA PHE A 34 -1.00 -5.56 8.91
C PHE A 34 -1.33 -4.46 9.94
N SER A 35 -1.38 -3.24 9.46
CA SER A 35 -1.54 -2.06 10.29
C SER A 35 -2.55 -1.06 9.70
N THR A 36 -2.75 0.03 10.43
CA THR A 36 -3.54 1.18 9.97
C THR A 36 -3.01 1.74 8.64
N ASP A 37 -1.70 1.68 8.41
CA ASP A 37 -1.05 2.18 7.20
C ASP A 37 -1.57 1.48 5.95
N ASP A 38 -1.75 0.15 6.00
CA ASP A 38 -2.28 -0.65 4.90
C ASP A 38 -3.73 -0.25 4.57
N ALA A 39 -4.56 -0.12 5.61
CA ALA A 39 -5.95 0.29 5.45
C ALA A 39 -6.06 1.71 4.85
N LEU A 40 -5.22 2.64 5.32
CA LEU A 40 -5.17 4.01 4.84
C LEU A 40 -4.69 4.10 3.39
N THR A 41 -3.66 3.34 3.02
CA THR A 41 -3.16 3.29 1.64
C THR A 41 -4.23 2.81 0.68
N ALA A 42 -4.89 1.69 1.00
CA ALA A 42 -5.95 1.14 0.18
C ALA A 42 -7.17 2.07 0.10
N TRP A 43 -7.59 2.64 1.23
CA TRP A 43 -8.70 3.59 1.28
C TRP A 43 -8.41 4.83 0.44
N TYR A 44 -7.22 5.41 0.60
CA TYR A 44 -6.86 6.65 -0.08
C TYR A 44 -6.78 6.48 -1.60
N GLY A 45 -6.15 5.39 -2.07
CA GLY A 45 -6.07 5.07 -3.49
C GLY A 45 -7.45 4.81 -4.10
N THR A 46 -8.25 3.95 -3.49
CA THR A 46 -9.56 3.57 -4.03
C THR A 46 -10.64 4.64 -3.92
N SER A 47 -10.50 5.59 -2.99
CA SER A 47 -11.45 6.70 -2.85
C SER A 47 -11.40 7.70 -4.01
N TRP A 48 -10.27 7.77 -4.72
CA TRP A 48 -10.08 8.66 -5.87
C TRP A 48 -10.08 7.96 -7.22
N ALA A 49 -10.07 6.65 -7.22
CA ALA A 49 -10.12 5.84 -8.41
C ALA A 49 -11.32 4.87 -8.37
N PRO A 50 -12.56 5.38 -8.29
CA PRO A 50 -13.75 4.53 -8.14
C PRO A 50 -14.03 3.66 -9.38
N THR A 51 -13.43 3.97 -10.52
CA THR A 51 -13.58 3.26 -11.79
C THR A 51 -12.41 2.35 -12.12
N VAL A 52 -11.59 2.00 -11.12
CA VAL A 52 -10.46 1.07 -11.28
C VAL A 52 -10.93 -0.25 -11.88
N LYS A 53 -10.26 -0.64 -12.97
CA LYS A 53 -10.41 -1.96 -13.60
C LYS A 53 -9.19 -2.84 -13.35
N THR A 54 -8.01 -2.22 -13.26
CA THR A 54 -6.73 -2.89 -13.04
C THR A 54 -5.94 -2.22 -11.93
N GLY A 55 -5.43 -3.00 -10.98
CA GLY A 55 -4.59 -2.51 -9.89
C GLY A 55 -3.30 -3.28 -9.77
N LEU A 56 -2.26 -2.60 -9.28
CA LEU A 56 -0.96 -3.18 -8.94
C LEU A 56 -0.61 -2.79 -7.50
N ASP A 57 -0.21 -3.78 -6.69
CA ASP A 57 0.28 -3.54 -5.33
C ASP A 57 1.76 -3.94 -5.22
N LEU A 58 2.62 -2.96 -4.97
CA LEU A 58 4.06 -3.11 -4.91
C LEU A 58 4.53 -3.43 -3.49
N GLY A 59 5.37 -4.49 -3.34
CA GLY A 59 5.85 -4.92 -2.04
C GLY A 59 4.70 -5.31 -1.12
N SER A 60 3.78 -6.12 -1.64
CA SER A 60 2.46 -6.35 -1.04
C SER A 60 2.47 -7.06 0.32
N GLY A 61 3.64 -7.55 0.79
CA GLY A 61 3.74 -8.29 2.03
C GLY A 61 2.80 -9.50 2.05
N ILE A 62 1.98 -9.60 3.09
CA ILE A 62 0.93 -10.63 3.20
C ILE A 62 -0.33 -10.31 2.37
N GLY A 63 -0.28 -9.30 1.50
CA GLY A 63 -1.32 -8.96 0.54
C GLY A 63 -2.42 -8.02 1.05
N THR A 64 -2.22 -7.36 2.19
CA THR A 64 -3.28 -6.61 2.88
C THR A 64 -3.80 -5.42 2.08
N VAL A 65 -2.94 -4.56 1.57
CA VAL A 65 -3.35 -3.38 0.78
C VAL A 65 -4.12 -3.81 -0.47
N GLY A 66 -3.55 -4.72 -1.26
CA GLY A 66 -4.18 -5.22 -2.48
C GLY A 66 -5.52 -5.92 -2.23
N MET A 67 -5.65 -6.71 -1.15
CA MET A 67 -6.93 -7.37 -0.80
C MET A 67 -7.99 -6.34 -0.37
N ILE A 68 -7.65 -5.31 0.40
CA ILE A 68 -8.58 -4.23 0.74
C ILE A 68 -9.02 -3.49 -0.53
N CYS A 69 -8.09 -3.17 -1.44
CA CYS A 69 -8.42 -2.59 -2.74
C CYS A 69 -9.36 -3.49 -3.55
N ALA A 70 -9.09 -4.79 -3.59
CA ALA A 70 -9.94 -5.76 -4.27
C ALA A 70 -11.35 -5.87 -3.65
N TRP A 71 -11.47 -5.72 -2.33
CA TRP A 71 -12.76 -5.66 -1.66
C TRP A 71 -13.54 -4.39 -2.02
N ARG A 72 -12.86 -3.23 -2.04
CA ARG A 72 -13.47 -1.94 -2.37
C ARG A 72 -13.84 -1.81 -3.86
N CYS A 73 -13.09 -2.48 -4.73
CA CYS A 73 -13.27 -2.47 -6.19
C CYS A 73 -13.59 -3.89 -6.69
N PRO A 74 -14.80 -4.43 -6.44
CA PRO A 74 -15.12 -5.84 -6.69
C PRO A 74 -15.08 -6.24 -8.16
N GLY A 75 -15.17 -5.30 -9.10
CA GLY A 75 -15.05 -5.52 -10.54
C GLY A 75 -13.61 -5.43 -11.08
N ALA A 76 -12.64 -5.05 -10.26
CA ALA A 76 -11.26 -4.86 -10.68
C ALA A 76 -10.42 -6.14 -10.56
N ARG A 77 -9.39 -6.24 -11.42
CA ARG A 77 -8.32 -7.24 -11.32
C ARG A 77 -7.10 -6.62 -10.67
N PHE A 78 -6.45 -7.36 -9.78
CA PHE A 78 -5.25 -6.92 -9.11
C PHE A 78 -4.08 -7.85 -9.38
N VAL A 79 -2.91 -7.27 -9.61
CA VAL A 79 -1.61 -7.94 -9.56
C VAL A 79 -0.90 -7.45 -8.31
N THR A 80 -0.31 -8.35 -7.54
CA THR A 80 0.50 -7.99 -6.38
C THR A 80 1.89 -8.61 -6.50
N VAL A 81 2.90 -7.89 -6.08
CA VAL A 81 4.29 -8.32 -6.17
C VAL A 81 4.90 -8.32 -4.78
N GLU A 82 5.47 -9.46 -4.39
CA GLU A 82 6.15 -9.62 -3.10
C GLU A 82 7.38 -10.53 -3.24
N ALA A 83 8.50 -10.10 -2.71
CA ALA A 83 9.75 -10.82 -2.84
C ALA A 83 9.91 -11.96 -1.81
N GLN A 84 9.27 -11.86 -0.64
CA GLN A 84 9.41 -12.82 0.44
C GLN A 84 8.48 -14.02 0.24
N ALA A 85 9.03 -15.21 0.00
CA ALA A 85 8.26 -16.44 -0.23
C ALA A 85 7.26 -16.77 0.89
N GLU A 86 7.64 -16.50 2.15
CA GLU A 86 6.78 -16.72 3.32
C GLU A 86 5.55 -15.80 3.29
N SER A 87 5.75 -14.52 2.99
CA SER A 87 4.64 -13.56 2.83
C SER A 87 3.73 -13.93 1.66
N VAL A 88 4.31 -14.35 0.53
CA VAL A 88 3.56 -14.83 -0.64
C VAL A 88 2.71 -16.06 -0.31
N ALA A 89 3.23 -17.01 0.47
CA ALA A 89 2.47 -18.19 0.89
C ALA A 89 1.24 -17.82 1.73
N LEU A 90 1.40 -16.91 2.70
CA LEU A 90 0.30 -16.38 3.51
C LEU A 90 -0.72 -15.63 2.67
N ALA A 91 -0.26 -14.76 1.75
CA ALA A 91 -1.11 -13.99 0.86
C ALA A 91 -1.96 -14.89 -0.05
N ARG A 92 -1.37 -15.94 -0.62
CA ARG A 92 -2.09 -16.91 -1.48
C ARG A 92 -3.19 -17.64 -0.72
N ARG A 93 -2.92 -18.09 0.50
CA ARG A 93 -3.93 -18.76 1.35
C ARG A 93 -5.04 -17.79 1.75
N SER A 94 -4.69 -16.55 2.09
CA SER A 94 -5.67 -15.50 2.42
C SER A 94 -6.53 -15.15 1.21
N ALA A 95 -5.94 -14.96 0.03
CA ALA A 95 -6.66 -14.66 -1.21
C ALA A 95 -7.63 -15.79 -1.60
N ALA A 96 -7.20 -17.06 -1.47
CA ALA A 96 -8.04 -18.22 -1.72
C ALA A 96 -9.24 -18.26 -0.78
N ALA A 97 -9.04 -18.07 0.53
CA ALA A 97 -10.10 -18.05 1.52
C ALA A 97 -11.09 -16.88 1.32
N ASN A 98 -10.63 -15.78 0.76
CA ASN A 98 -11.46 -14.62 0.44
C ASN A 98 -12.14 -14.72 -0.94
N GLY A 99 -11.98 -15.82 -1.68
CA GLY A 99 -12.59 -16.01 -2.99
C GLY A 99 -12.04 -15.08 -4.07
N LEU A 100 -10.74 -14.74 -4.02
CA LEU A 100 -10.12 -13.75 -4.90
C LEU A 100 -9.34 -14.35 -6.07
N LEU A 101 -9.20 -15.68 -6.17
CA LEU A 101 -8.28 -16.33 -7.11
C LEU A 101 -8.50 -15.96 -8.58
N ASP A 102 -9.73 -15.64 -8.97
CA ASP A 102 -10.07 -15.31 -10.37
C ASP A 102 -9.62 -13.90 -10.79
N ARG A 103 -9.30 -13.03 -9.83
CA ARG A 103 -9.05 -11.61 -10.09
C ARG A 103 -7.91 -11.00 -9.26
N TYR A 104 -7.16 -11.84 -8.57
CA TYR A 104 -6.06 -11.41 -7.69
C TYR A 104 -4.84 -12.30 -7.94
N GLU A 105 -3.92 -11.82 -8.76
CA GLU A 105 -2.69 -12.51 -9.13
C GLU A 105 -1.56 -12.13 -8.17
N ILE A 106 -0.88 -13.11 -7.59
CA ILE A 106 0.24 -12.89 -6.67
C ILE A 106 1.52 -13.40 -7.34
N ARG A 107 2.44 -12.48 -7.59
CA ARG A 107 3.76 -12.74 -8.19
C ARG A 107 4.83 -12.67 -7.12
N GLN A 108 5.63 -13.72 -7.05
CA GLN A 108 6.82 -13.73 -6.19
C GLN A 108 8.00 -13.16 -6.97
N GLY A 109 8.63 -12.12 -6.44
CA GLY A 109 9.80 -11.47 -7.02
C GLY A 109 10.01 -10.06 -6.49
N ASP A 110 11.15 -9.49 -6.83
CA ASP A 110 11.41 -8.07 -6.57
C ASP A 110 10.80 -7.25 -7.72
N PHE A 111 9.94 -6.29 -7.40
CA PHE A 111 9.27 -5.46 -8.42
C PHE A 111 10.23 -4.61 -9.26
N ARG A 112 11.49 -4.48 -8.84
CA ARG A 112 12.56 -3.80 -9.59
C ARG A 112 13.18 -4.70 -10.66
N GLU A 113 12.98 -6.02 -10.55
CA GLU A 113 13.54 -6.97 -11.51
C GLU A 113 12.73 -7.00 -12.81
N PRO A 114 13.41 -7.01 -13.98
CA PRO A 114 12.73 -7.14 -15.26
C PRO A 114 11.89 -8.41 -15.35
N GLY A 115 10.67 -8.29 -15.88
CA GLY A 115 9.79 -9.43 -16.15
C GLY A 115 8.87 -9.83 -14.98
N VAL A 116 9.12 -9.38 -13.75
CA VAL A 116 8.19 -9.61 -12.61
C VAL A 116 6.87 -8.85 -12.86
N ILE A 117 6.97 -7.61 -13.28
CA ILE A 117 5.86 -6.87 -13.88
C ILE A 117 6.17 -6.80 -15.38
N ARG A 118 5.25 -7.27 -16.23
CA ARG A 118 5.48 -7.29 -17.67
C ARG A 118 5.57 -5.86 -18.21
N GLU A 119 6.43 -5.64 -19.17
CA GLU A 119 6.77 -4.29 -19.63
C GLU A 119 5.56 -3.54 -20.23
N GLU A 120 4.65 -4.26 -20.85
CA GLU A 120 3.42 -3.74 -21.47
C GLU A 120 2.27 -3.51 -20.48
N GLU A 121 2.35 -4.03 -19.25
CA GLU A 121 1.25 -3.91 -18.28
C GLU A 121 1.08 -2.48 -17.79
N ARG A 122 -0.17 -2.04 -17.76
CA ARG A 122 -0.59 -0.72 -17.27
C ARG A 122 -1.76 -0.86 -16.32
N PHE A 123 -1.75 -0.05 -15.25
CA PHE A 123 -2.70 -0.15 -14.16
C PHE A 123 -3.35 1.21 -13.88
N ASP A 124 -4.65 1.20 -13.64
CA ASP A 124 -5.41 2.40 -13.26
C ASP A 124 -5.05 2.87 -11.85
N LEU A 125 -4.72 1.91 -10.98
CA LEU A 125 -4.28 2.15 -9.61
C LEU A 125 -3.01 1.37 -9.31
N VAL A 126 -1.99 2.07 -8.83
CA VAL A 126 -0.81 1.45 -8.20
C VAL A 126 -0.84 1.80 -6.72
N THR A 127 -0.58 0.83 -5.86
CA THR A 127 -0.45 1.04 -4.40
C THR A 127 0.89 0.51 -3.91
N GLY A 128 1.30 0.99 -2.74
CA GLY A 128 2.46 0.48 -2.05
C GLY A 128 2.65 1.12 -0.69
N SER A 129 3.22 0.35 0.23
CA SER A 129 3.64 0.81 1.55
C SER A 129 5.17 0.68 1.63
N PRO A 130 5.93 1.67 1.10
CA PRO A 130 7.39 1.60 1.09
C PRO A 130 7.96 1.48 2.49
N PRO A 131 9.07 0.76 2.70
CA PRO A 131 9.75 0.74 3.99
C PRO A 131 10.23 2.14 4.36
N TYR A 132 10.17 2.46 5.66
CA TYR A 132 10.38 3.83 6.14
C TYR A 132 11.85 4.18 6.39
N TRP A 133 12.68 3.18 6.68
CA TRP A 133 14.02 3.41 7.20
C TRP A 133 15.11 2.88 6.28
N PRO A 134 16.15 3.68 5.97
CA PRO A 134 17.38 3.16 5.41
C PRO A 134 17.96 2.04 6.28
N GLU A 135 18.67 1.07 5.72
CA GLU A 135 19.29 -0.02 6.50
C GLU A 135 20.28 0.48 7.55
N THR A 136 20.81 1.67 7.37
CA THR A 136 21.75 2.32 8.29
C THR A 136 21.08 2.92 9.53
N ASP A 137 19.75 3.08 9.50
CA ASP A 137 19.02 3.83 10.52
C ASP A 137 18.14 2.91 11.37
N GLY A 138 18.40 2.88 12.69
CA GLY A 138 17.52 2.27 13.67
C GLY A 138 17.93 0.87 14.17
N ILE A 139 17.10 0.34 15.09
CA ILE A 139 17.30 -0.99 15.67
C ILE A 139 16.78 -2.03 14.67
N VAL A 140 17.71 -2.79 14.09
CA VAL A 140 17.40 -3.86 13.14
C VAL A 140 16.60 -4.96 13.85
N SER A 141 15.43 -5.30 13.32
CA SER A 141 14.65 -6.44 13.84
C SER A 141 15.39 -7.75 13.56
N GLU A 142 15.47 -8.63 14.55
CA GLU A 142 16.03 -9.98 14.38
C GLU A 142 15.16 -10.86 13.45
N HIS A 143 13.86 -10.57 13.35
CA HIS A 143 12.96 -11.33 12.48
C HIS A 143 13.11 -10.89 11.02
N PRO A 144 13.53 -11.79 10.08
CA PRO A 144 13.82 -11.44 8.69
C PRO A 144 12.67 -10.75 7.96
N GLN A 145 11.42 -11.23 8.14
CA GLN A 145 10.23 -10.65 7.53
C GLN A 145 9.99 -9.21 8.01
N LYS A 146 10.09 -8.95 9.32
CA LYS A 146 9.95 -7.59 9.87
C LYS A 146 11.05 -6.66 9.37
N ARG A 147 12.29 -7.15 9.26
CA ARG A 147 13.41 -6.38 8.75
C ARG A 147 13.12 -5.92 7.32
N ALA A 148 12.73 -6.84 6.44
CA ALA A 148 12.45 -6.53 5.04
C ALA A 148 11.25 -5.60 4.84
N CYS A 149 10.27 -5.60 5.77
CA CYS A 149 9.12 -4.69 5.71
C CYS A 149 9.43 -3.27 6.24
N ARG A 150 10.42 -3.13 7.13
CA ARG A 150 10.72 -1.84 7.79
C ARG A 150 11.88 -1.09 7.16
N PHE A 151 12.86 -1.82 6.62
CA PHE A 151 14.10 -1.27 6.09
C PHE A 151 14.17 -1.43 4.57
N GLU A 152 14.85 -0.49 3.92
CA GLU A 152 14.99 -0.40 2.46
C GLU A 152 15.89 -1.48 1.84
N VAL A 153 15.80 -2.68 2.36
CA VAL A 153 16.55 -3.86 1.85
C VAL A 153 16.19 -4.17 0.39
N ARG A 154 14.92 -3.90 0.00
CA ARG A 154 14.36 -4.25 -1.32
C ARG A 154 13.62 -3.10 -1.95
N GLY A 155 14.18 -1.93 -1.90
CA GLY A 155 13.66 -0.73 -2.53
C GLY A 155 13.26 0.37 -1.55
N SER A 156 13.52 1.58 -1.98
CA SER A 156 13.19 2.84 -1.30
C SER A 156 11.88 3.41 -1.85
N VAL A 157 11.35 4.45 -1.24
CA VAL A 157 10.21 5.18 -1.80
C VAL A 157 10.45 5.69 -3.23
N VAL A 158 11.72 5.94 -3.60
CA VAL A 158 12.09 6.33 -4.97
C VAL A 158 11.83 5.18 -5.94
N ASP A 159 12.23 3.95 -5.59
CA ASP A 159 11.99 2.75 -6.43
C ASP A 159 10.49 2.50 -6.63
N TYR A 160 9.69 2.71 -5.59
CA TYR A 160 8.22 2.63 -5.69
C TYR A 160 7.67 3.67 -6.66
N CYS A 161 8.13 4.93 -6.58
CA CYS A 161 7.71 6.00 -7.49
C CYS A 161 8.10 5.68 -8.95
N LEU A 162 9.34 5.24 -9.20
CA LEU A 162 9.83 4.90 -10.53
C LEU A 162 9.03 3.73 -11.15
N THR A 163 8.82 2.67 -10.37
CA THR A 163 8.04 1.51 -10.84
C THR A 163 6.58 1.89 -11.08
N ALA A 164 5.96 2.65 -10.17
CA ALA A 164 4.60 3.13 -10.35
C ALA A 164 4.46 3.98 -11.62
N ALA A 165 5.35 4.97 -11.83
CA ALA A 165 5.32 5.82 -13.03
C ALA A 165 5.42 5.03 -14.33
N LYS A 166 6.25 3.99 -14.35
CA LYS A 166 6.43 3.09 -15.51
C LYS A 166 5.15 2.32 -15.85
N HIS A 167 4.43 1.88 -14.82
CA HIS A 167 3.29 0.97 -14.97
C HIS A 167 1.91 1.62 -14.79
N LEU A 168 1.81 2.92 -14.53
CA LEU A 168 0.53 3.63 -14.55
C LEU A 168 -0.06 3.70 -15.95
N ALA A 169 -1.35 3.41 -16.05
CA ALA A 169 -2.15 3.74 -17.22
C ALA A 169 -2.28 5.27 -17.38
N THR A 170 -2.70 5.75 -18.54
CA THR A 170 -2.98 7.18 -18.73
C THR A 170 -4.08 7.64 -17.76
N GLY A 171 -3.80 8.68 -16.98
CA GLY A 171 -4.69 9.16 -15.93
C GLY A 171 -4.74 8.27 -14.69
N GLY A 172 -3.90 7.24 -14.61
CA GLY A 172 -3.81 6.35 -13.44
C GLY A 172 -3.24 7.04 -12.20
N LEU A 173 -3.51 6.46 -11.03
CA LEU A 173 -3.14 6.99 -9.72
C LEU A 173 -2.17 6.06 -9.00
N PHE A 174 -1.09 6.61 -8.44
CA PHE A 174 -0.24 5.93 -7.45
C PHE A 174 -0.57 6.44 -6.05
N ALA A 175 -0.92 5.53 -5.14
CA ALA A 175 -1.18 5.85 -3.74
C ALA A 175 -0.20 5.13 -2.82
N CYS A 176 0.40 5.87 -1.88
CA CYS A 176 1.29 5.32 -0.88
C CYS A 176 1.17 6.04 0.46
N VAL A 177 1.64 5.37 1.50
CA VAL A 177 1.81 5.93 2.84
C VAL A 177 3.30 6.10 3.13
N PHE A 178 3.67 7.17 3.84
CA PHE A 178 5.05 7.39 4.27
C PHE A 178 5.11 8.28 5.52
N PRO A 179 6.20 8.26 6.34
CA PRO A 179 6.32 9.12 7.50
C PRO A 179 6.23 10.61 7.18
N HIS A 180 5.63 11.39 8.09
CA HIS A 180 5.38 12.82 7.90
C HIS A 180 6.55 13.73 8.37
N ALA A 181 7.63 13.17 8.91
CA ALA A 181 8.79 13.97 9.31
C ALA A 181 9.40 14.73 8.11
N PRO A 182 9.91 15.97 8.26
CA PRO A 182 10.37 16.81 7.16
C PRO A 182 11.35 16.11 6.19
N HIS A 183 12.37 15.43 6.73
CA HIS A 183 13.33 14.68 5.91
C HIS A 183 12.71 13.51 5.15
N GLN A 184 11.65 12.91 5.68
CA GLN A 184 10.92 11.85 5.00
C GLN A 184 10.02 12.40 3.88
N LEU A 185 9.38 13.55 4.10
CA LEU A 185 8.62 14.26 3.06
C LEU A 185 9.51 14.64 1.88
N GLU A 186 10.75 15.11 2.14
CA GLU A 186 11.74 15.39 1.09
C GLU A 186 12.07 14.15 0.26
N ARG A 187 12.13 12.96 0.87
CA ARG A 187 12.38 11.70 0.16
C ARG A 187 11.23 11.35 -0.78
N VAL A 188 9.98 11.49 -0.34
CA VAL A 188 8.80 11.27 -1.19
C VAL A 188 8.78 12.27 -2.34
N GLN A 189 9.01 13.55 -2.07
CA GLN A 189 9.07 14.60 -3.09
C GLN A 189 10.18 14.34 -4.10
N ARG A 190 11.35 13.88 -3.65
CA ARG A 190 12.45 13.49 -4.53
C ARG A 190 12.04 12.32 -5.42
N GLY A 191 11.48 11.25 -4.84
CA GLY A 191 11.01 10.09 -5.61
C GLY A 191 9.98 10.46 -6.66
N ALA A 192 9.01 11.31 -6.31
CA ALA A 192 8.02 11.80 -7.26
C ALA A 192 8.68 12.58 -8.42
N ARG A 193 9.59 13.52 -8.12
CA ARG A 193 10.29 14.29 -9.16
C ARG A 193 11.13 13.41 -10.08
N GLU A 194 11.93 12.49 -9.54
CA GLU A 194 12.77 11.57 -10.31
C GLU A 194 11.95 10.66 -11.22
N ALA A 195 10.75 10.28 -10.78
CA ALA A 195 9.82 9.44 -11.53
C ALA A 195 8.92 10.22 -12.52
N GLY A 196 9.00 11.55 -12.57
CA GLY A 196 8.09 12.36 -13.38
C GLY A 196 6.64 12.33 -12.88
N LEU A 197 6.44 12.08 -11.59
CA LEU A 197 5.15 12.13 -10.91
C LEU A 197 4.92 13.49 -10.26
N VAL A 198 3.66 13.87 -10.14
CA VAL A 198 3.19 15.02 -9.35
C VAL A 198 2.42 14.47 -8.16
N ILE A 199 2.74 14.92 -6.96
CA ILE A 199 1.92 14.66 -5.77
C ILE A 199 0.67 15.53 -5.91
N VAL A 200 -0.43 14.94 -6.37
CA VAL A 200 -1.69 15.67 -6.59
C VAL A 200 -2.47 15.89 -5.30
N ARG A 201 -2.27 15.00 -4.33
CA ARG A 201 -2.90 15.08 -3.00
C ARG A 201 -1.96 14.58 -1.92
N GLN A 202 -2.07 15.19 -0.76
CA GLN A 202 -1.38 14.78 0.47
C GLN A 202 -2.31 14.98 1.65
N ARG A 203 -2.41 13.98 2.54
CA ARG A 203 -3.18 14.07 3.78
C ARG A 203 -2.35 13.59 4.96
N PRO A 204 -2.02 14.46 5.92
CA PRO A 204 -1.39 14.05 7.17
C PRO A 204 -2.31 13.18 8.01
N VAL A 205 -1.76 12.26 8.80
CA VAL A 205 -2.52 11.36 9.68
C VAL A 205 -2.02 11.48 11.12
N LEU A 206 -2.95 11.80 12.02
CA LEU A 206 -2.76 11.81 13.45
C LEU A 206 -3.32 10.50 14.03
N PHE A 207 -2.47 9.73 14.71
CA PHE A 207 -2.95 8.49 15.34
C PHE A 207 -3.86 8.76 16.54
N ARG A 208 -3.72 9.93 17.19
CA ARG A 208 -4.62 10.39 18.24
C ARG A 208 -4.88 11.89 18.09
N GLU A 209 -6.06 12.30 18.42
CA GLU A 209 -6.47 13.71 18.45
C GLU A 209 -5.57 14.54 19.37
N GLY A 210 -4.95 15.58 18.82
CA GLY A 210 -4.01 16.46 19.51
C GLY A 210 -2.54 16.07 19.41
N ASP A 211 -2.21 14.92 18.80
CA ASP A 211 -0.83 14.55 18.49
C ASP A 211 -0.34 15.27 17.21
N GLU A 212 0.97 15.24 16.99
CA GLU A 212 1.57 15.62 15.71
C GLU A 212 1.34 14.50 14.66
N PRO A 213 1.26 14.86 13.35
CA PRO A 213 1.15 13.87 12.30
C PRO A 213 2.37 12.92 12.27
N LEU A 214 2.12 11.62 12.34
CA LEU A 214 3.18 10.61 12.30
C LEU A 214 3.48 10.14 10.89
N ILE A 215 2.43 9.97 10.07
CA ILE A 215 2.50 9.56 8.67
C ILE A 215 1.65 10.49 7.81
N ALA A 216 1.81 10.39 6.50
CA ALA A 216 0.89 10.96 5.53
C ALA A 216 0.58 9.95 4.43
N VAL A 217 -0.60 10.07 3.84
CA VAL A 217 -0.96 9.38 2.62
C VAL A 217 -0.81 10.32 1.42
N PHE A 218 -0.30 9.79 0.34
CA PHE A 218 0.00 10.51 -0.89
C PHE A 218 -0.74 9.89 -2.06
N ALA A 219 -1.23 10.73 -2.96
CA ALA A 219 -1.70 10.31 -4.27
C ALA A 219 -0.92 11.07 -5.33
N MET A 220 -0.41 10.33 -6.33
CA MET A 220 0.47 10.87 -7.36
C MET A 220 -0.03 10.46 -8.74
N MET A 221 0.18 11.33 -9.73
CA MET A 221 -0.13 11.07 -11.12
C MET A 221 1.08 11.45 -11.99
N ARG A 222 1.19 10.87 -13.18
CA ARG A 222 2.24 11.29 -14.11
C ARG A 222 2.03 12.74 -14.53
N ALA A 223 3.08 13.54 -14.50
CA ALA A 223 3.05 14.93 -14.95
C ALA A 223 2.53 15.07 -16.39
N ALA A 224 2.86 14.09 -17.24
CA ALA A 224 2.41 14.07 -18.64
C ALA A 224 0.89 13.94 -18.80
N ASP A 225 0.19 13.36 -17.82
CA ASP A 225 -1.25 13.13 -17.83
C ASP A 225 -2.04 14.33 -17.24
N LEU A 226 -1.33 15.34 -16.71
CA LEU A 226 -1.93 16.49 -16.04
C LEU A 226 -1.88 17.74 -16.91
N PRO A 227 -2.89 18.62 -16.84
CA PRO A 227 -2.83 19.94 -17.42
C PRO A 227 -1.61 20.70 -16.87
N GLU A 228 -0.97 21.52 -17.70
CA GLU A 228 0.26 22.23 -17.32
C GLU A 228 0.09 23.07 -16.05
N TRP A 229 -1.04 23.75 -15.91
CA TRP A 229 -1.34 24.60 -14.75
C TRP A 229 -1.48 23.82 -13.45
N PHE A 230 -1.68 22.48 -13.50
CA PHE A 230 -1.82 21.65 -12.31
C PHE A 230 -0.52 20.95 -11.90
N ARG A 231 0.49 20.89 -12.77
CA ARG A 231 1.73 20.13 -12.55
C ARG A 231 2.57 20.57 -11.34
N GLY A 232 2.40 21.81 -10.89
CA GLY A 232 3.09 22.36 -9.72
C GLY A 232 2.22 22.46 -8.47
N GLN A 233 1.03 21.86 -8.46
CA GLN A 233 0.08 22.01 -7.36
C GLN A 233 -0.12 20.69 -6.62
N THR A 234 -0.22 20.79 -5.29
CA THR A 234 -0.61 19.69 -4.40
C THR A 234 -1.81 20.12 -3.58
N TRP A 235 -2.86 19.34 -3.57
CA TRP A 235 -3.94 19.56 -2.62
C TRP A 235 -3.57 19.01 -1.25
N HIS A 236 -3.28 19.90 -0.33
CA HIS A 236 -3.04 19.58 1.08
C HIS A 236 -4.38 19.49 1.80
N GLU A 237 -4.77 18.26 2.13
CA GLU A 237 -6.01 17.99 2.86
C GLU A 237 -5.85 18.24 4.36
N PRO A 238 -6.96 18.55 5.06
CA PRO A 238 -6.96 18.56 6.53
C PRO A 238 -6.48 17.21 7.08
N PRO A 239 -5.79 17.20 8.23
CA PRO A 239 -5.33 15.96 8.84
C PRO A 239 -6.47 14.97 9.09
N LEU A 240 -6.21 13.68 8.86
CA LEU A 240 -7.09 12.59 9.28
C LEU A 240 -6.75 12.19 10.70
N ILE A 241 -7.76 12.08 11.56
CA ILE A 241 -7.58 11.63 12.95
C ILE A 241 -8.09 10.20 13.06
N VAL A 242 -7.24 9.28 13.56
CA VAL A 242 -7.58 7.86 13.71
C VAL A 242 -8.34 7.60 15.00
N ARG A 243 -7.88 8.19 16.12
CA ARG A 243 -8.48 8.00 17.45
C ARG A 243 -8.76 9.32 18.14
N THR A 244 -9.86 9.35 18.89
CA THR A 244 -10.17 10.43 19.82
C THR A 244 -9.17 10.47 20.97
N LYS A 245 -9.15 11.55 21.75
CA LYS A 245 -8.38 11.66 23.01
C LYS A 245 -8.70 10.53 23.98
N ALA A 246 -9.95 10.07 24.02
CA ALA A 246 -10.43 8.98 24.86
C ALA A 246 -10.01 7.58 24.35
N GLY A 247 -9.39 7.46 23.19
CA GLY A 247 -8.86 6.22 22.63
C GLY A 247 -9.81 5.44 21.72
N GLY A 248 -11.06 5.84 21.60
CA GLY A 248 -12.00 5.28 20.60
C GLY A 248 -11.65 5.70 19.18
N TYR A 249 -12.20 5.04 18.16
CA TYR A 249 -12.04 5.49 16.79
C TYR A 249 -12.70 6.86 16.58
N HIS A 250 -12.02 7.73 15.86
CA HIS A 250 -12.57 9.02 15.47
C HIS A 250 -13.63 8.82 14.38
N PRO A 251 -14.77 9.56 14.40
CA PRO A 251 -15.84 9.41 13.40
C PRO A 251 -15.37 9.57 11.95
N GLU A 252 -14.32 10.34 11.73
CA GLU A 252 -13.74 10.54 10.39
C GLU A 252 -13.00 9.30 9.85
N TYR A 253 -12.55 8.43 10.74
CA TYR A 253 -11.84 7.19 10.40
C TYR A 253 -12.77 5.96 10.38
N SER A 254 -13.93 6.03 11.03
CA SER A 254 -14.88 4.91 11.24
C SER A 254 -15.66 4.54 9.98
#